data_c6a42e0203995eae2133eeb77372d73f
#
_entry.id   c6a42e0203995eae2133eeb77372d73f
#
_cell.length_a   1.000
_cell.length_b   1.000
_cell.length_c   1.000
_cell.angle_alpha   90.00
_cell.angle_beta   90.00
_cell.angle_gamma   90.00
#
_symmetry.space_group_name_H-M   'P 1'
#
loop_
_entity.id
_entity.type
_entity.pdbx_description
1 polymer ?
#
loop_
_entity_poly.entity_id
_entity_poly.type
_entity_poly.pdbx_seq_one_letter_code
_entity_poly.pdbx_strand_id
1 'polypeptide(L)'
;MRVFFQKRIIISDGNSPISNGVTIIALLVIFLCTNTLAFAQSIIIKGQFWGSVMHGDDPPIGRSSFETTLGYIPMLSLARDLSNDRFVDLEWGYRMGKVYAGDYAISNTEEPYRLWLRYSSDQIEARLGLQKIAFGPAMVLRSLAWFDTIDPKDPTGQTDAVEAFRLRVFPTSSLALWLWSINNDQDTLSYGGRAELSTSIGEWGLTYHQDPAEMGQNVGQFPIFISGPHQRAAVDYRYDGYFGFWFEGAGIFADSKQDVELNRFTLFTLGADYTIPIGSGLLIMAETMKINGSSTVANSTSEQTYTALMASLPINMLHQLMFITQIDWDNSHIYNYLRWGVTYDHFSLNFILSISPKRSDYDIAKEDLPKTIAGFGTGLQFTLIYNH
;
A
#
# COMPACT_ATOMS: atom_id res chain seq x y z
N MET A 1 1.47 15.51 -12.23
CA MET A 1 0.16 15.34 -11.62
C MET A 1 -0.41 13.95 -11.95
N ARG A 2 -0.02 12.91 -11.22
CA ARG A 2 -0.40 11.50 -11.39
C ARG A 2 -0.80 10.90 -10.03
N VAL A 3 -1.57 11.64 -9.22
CA VAL A 3 -1.54 11.54 -7.76
C VAL A 3 -2.44 10.49 -7.15
N PHE A 4 -3.54 10.09 -7.74
CA PHE A 4 -4.52 9.23 -7.06
C PHE A 4 -4.81 7.89 -7.74
N PHE A 5 -4.14 7.56 -8.86
CA PHE A 5 -4.54 6.44 -9.70
C PHE A 5 -3.42 5.51 -10.18
N GLN A 6 -2.20 5.60 -9.67
CA GLN A 6 -1.22 4.57 -9.98
C GLN A 6 -1.35 3.37 -9.04
N LYS A 7 -2.43 2.60 -9.19
CA LYS A 7 -2.22 1.16 -9.24
C LYS A 7 -1.35 0.95 -10.48
N ARG A 8 -0.10 0.54 -10.32
CA ARG A 8 0.78 0.18 -11.44
C ARG A 8 0.00 -0.76 -12.37
N ILE A 9 -0.59 -0.25 -13.45
CA ILE A 9 -0.92 -1.06 -14.61
C ILE A 9 0.45 -1.24 -15.29
N ILE A 10 1.20 -2.23 -14.84
CA ILE A 10 2.31 -2.77 -15.61
C ILE A 10 1.62 -3.47 -16.77
N ILE A 11 1.57 -2.81 -17.93
CA ILE A 11 1.44 -3.51 -19.20
C ILE A 11 2.78 -4.26 -19.31
N SER A 12 2.85 -5.47 -18.78
CA SER A 12 3.92 -6.39 -19.05
C SER A 12 3.74 -6.78 -20.51
N ASP A 13 4.51 -6.14 -21.39
CA ASP A 13 4.89 -6.80 -22.62
C ASP A 13 5.54 -8.11 -22.19
N GLY A 14 4.92 -9.23 -22.57
CA GLY A 14 5.17 -10.56 -22.04
C GLY A 14 6.55 -11.14 -22.34
N ASN A 15 7.62 -10.55 -21.83
CA ASN A 15 8.97 -11.07 -21.76
C ASN A 15 9.82 -10.25 -20.77
N SER A 16 9.40 -10.14 -19.49
CA SER A 16 10.39 -9.85 -18.46
C SER A 16 11.09 -11.17 -18.09
N PRO A 17 12.43 -11.27 -18.15
CA PRO A 17 13.11 -12.41 -17.58
C PRO A 17 12.75 -12.44 -16.09
N ILE A 18 12.19 -13.56 -15.63
CA ILE A 18 12.06 -13.85 -14.20
C ILE A 18 13.46 -13.67 -13.64
N SER A 19 13.66 -12.70 -12.73
CA SER A 19 15.00 -12.39 -12.25
C SER A 19 15.61 -13.67 -11.67
N ASN A 20 16.89 -13.89 -11.93
CA ASN A 20 17.61 -15.08 -11.43
C ASN A 20 17.48 -15.20 -9.89
N GLY A 21 17.27 -14.09 -9.18
CA GLY A 21 17.00 -14.03 -7.73
C GLY A 21 15.70 -14.73 -7.33
N VAL A 22 14.59 -14.45 -8.03
CA VAL A 22 13.27 -15.09 -7.78
C VAL A 22 13.38 -16.60 -8.02
N THR A 23 14.10 -17.02 -9.08
CA THR A 23 14.29 -18.44 -9.40
C THR A 23 15.11 -19.16 -8.33
N ILE A 24 16.17 -18.55 -7.80
CA ILE A 24 17.00 -19.12 -6.74
C ILE A 24 16.21 -19.19 -5.43
N ILE A 25 15.49 -18.15 -5.07
CA ILE A 25 14.63 -18.12 -3.88
C ILE A 25 13.50 -19.14 -4.02
N ALA A 26 12.86 -19.24 -5.19
CA ALA A 26 11.83 -20.23 -5.46
C ALA A 26 12.38 -21.67 -5.37
N LEU A 27 13.56 -21.94 -5.91
CA LEU A 27 14.22 -23.24 -5.81
C LEU A 27 14.64 -23.58 -4.37
N LEU A 28 15.17 -22.62 -3.62
CA LEU A 28 15.49 -22.76 -2.19
C LEU A 28 14.24 -23.01 -1.36
N VAL A 29 13.16 -22.31 -1.64
CA VAL A 29 11.85 -22.49 -1.00
C VAL A 29 11.25 -23.86 -1.39
N ILE A 30 11.31 -24.29 -2.66
CA ILE A 30 10.86 -25.61 -3.09
C ILE A 30 11.69 -26.72 -2.38
N PHE A 31 13.01 -26.57 -2.29
CA PHE A 31 13.88 -27.51 -1.58
C PHE A 31 13.59 -27.55 -0.07
N LEU A 32 13.34 -26.42 0.55
CA LEU A 32 12.88 -26.33 1.95
C LEU A 32 11.46 -26.88 2.11
N CYS A 33 10.53 -26.60 1.17
CA CYS A 33 9.16 -27.09 1.20
C CYS A 33 9.07 -28.62 1.09
N THR A 34 9.89 -29.26 0.26
CA THR A 34 9.89 -30.74 0.14
C THR A 34 10.27 -31.43 1.45
N ASN A 35 11.09 -30.77 2.28
CA ASN A 35 11.43 -31.26 3.62
C ASN A 35 10.44 -30.79 4.70
N THR A 36 9.80 -29.60 4.55
CA THR A 36 8.90 -29.05 5.58
C THR A 36 7.46 -29.54 5.44
N LEU A 37 6.97 -29.86 4.24
CA LEU A 37 5.63 -30.47 4.07
C LEU A 37 5.47 -31.79 4.86
N ALA A 38 6.54 -32.57 4.97
CA ALA A 38 6.54 -33.81 5.77
C ALA A 38 6.56 -33.54 7.29
N PHE A 39 6.82 -32.32 7.73
CA PHE A 39 7.03 -31.94 9.13
C PHE A 39 6.17 -30.75 9.59
N ALA A 40 5.31 -30.16 8.73
CA ALA A 40 4.43 -29.08 9.12
C ALA A 40 3.39 -29.60 10.15
N GLN A 41 3.23 -28.86 11.25
CA GLN A 41 2.22 -29.16 12.27
C GLN A 41 0.87 -28.56 11.87
N SER A 42 0.85 -27.46 11.12
CA SER A 42 -0.36 -26.92 10.55
C SER A 42 -0.17 -26.56 9.07
N ILE A 43 -1.18 -26.92 8.27
CA ILE A 43 -1.29 -26.59 6.86
C ILE A 43 -2.62 -25.86 6.70
N ILE A 44 -2.58 -24.60 6.25
CA ILE A 44 -3.77 -23.80 6.04
C ILE A 44 -3.80 -23.40 4.56
N ILE A 45 -4.88 -23.78 3.89
CA ILE A 45 -5.21 -23.36 2.54
C ILE A 45 -6.31 -22.33 2.67
N LYS A 46 -6.07 -21.14 2.15
CA LYS A 46 -7.02 -20.04 2.16
C LYS A 46 -6.97 -19.31 0.81
N GLY A 47 -7.96 -18.52 0.53
CA GLY A 47 -7.93 -17.72 -0.68
C GLY A 47 -8.94 -16.58 -0.62
N GLN A 48 -8.73 -15.60 -1.48
CA GLN A 48 -9.64 -14.50 -1.68
C GLN A 48 -10.02 -14.41 -3.16
N PHE A 49 -11.29 -14.63 -3.45
CA PHE A 49 -11.89 -14.33 -4.76
C PHE A 49 -12.60 -12.97 -4.67
N TRP A 50 -12.49 -12.14 -5.70
CA TRP A 50 -13.28 -10.92 -5.81
C TRP A 50 -13.80 -10.71 -7.21
N GLY A 51 -14.98 -10.12 -7.28
CA GLY A 51 -15.59 -9.65 -8.52
C GLY A 51 -16.21 -8.28 -8.29
N SER A 52 -15.99 -7.35 -9.21
CA SER A 52 -16.65 -6.06 -9.16
C SER A 52 -17.18 -5.62 -10.51
N VAL A 53 -18.27 -4.87 -10.47
CA VAL A 53 -18.83 -4.14 -11.63
C VAL A 53 -18.89 -2.67 -11.24
N MET A 54 -18.36 -1.82 -12.09
CA MET A 54 -18.36 -0.37 -11.93
C MET A 54 -18.99 0.30 -13.14
N HIS A 55 -19.85 1.28 -12.89
CA HIS A 55 -20.34 2.22 -13.90
C HIS A 55 -19.79 3.61 -13.60
N GLY A 56 -19.28 4.31 -14.61
CA GLY A 56 -18.77 5.68 -14.49
C GLY A 56 -19.34 6.59 -15.59
N ASP A 57 -19.57 7.86 -15.25
CA ASP A 57 -20.15 8.87 -16.16
C ASP A 57 -19.11 9.60 -17.02
N ASP A 58 -17.79 9.38 -16.73
CA ASP A 58 -16.69 10.03 -17.47
C ASP A 58 -15.67 8.99 -18.00
N PRO A 59 -16.07 8.10 -18.94
CA PRO A 59 -15.19 7.08 -19.49
C PRO A 59 -14.11 7.69 -20.40
N PRO A 60 -12.94 7.00 -20.58
CA PRO A 60 -11.99 7.37 -21.61
C PRO A 60 -12.61 7.35 -23.00
N ILE A 61 -12.09 8.19 -23.92
CA ILE A 61 -12.61 8.29 -25.29
C ILE A 61 -12.63 6.91 -25.96
N GLY A 62 -13.80 6.54 -26.50
CA GLY A 62 -14.01 5.26 -27.21
C GLY A 62 -14.03 4.03 -26.29
N ARG A 63 -14.16 4.21 -24.97
CA ARG A 63 -14.28 3.11 -24.00
C ARG A 63 -15.69 3.01 -23.42
N SER A 64 -16.00 1.83 -22.89
CA SER A 64 -17.24 1.58 -22.17
C SER A 64 -17.33 2.38 -20.88
N SER A 65 -18.54 2.80 -20.51
CA SER A 65 -18.83 3.35 -19.17
C SER A 65 -18.94 2.26 -18.09
N PHE A 66 -18.77 1.00 -18.45
CA PHE A 66 -18.75 -0.14 -17.54
C PHE A 66 -17.40 -0.80 -17.51
N GLU A 67 -16.88 -1.06 -16.31
CA GLU A 67 -15.71 -1.91 -16.05
C GLU A 67 -16.11 -3.08 -15.15
N THR A 68 -15.57 -4.24 -15.47
CA THR A 68 -15.72 -5.46 -14.65
C THR A 68 -14.33 -5.95 -14.26
N THR A 69 -14.15 -6.20 -12.97
CA THR A 69 -12.92 -6.80 -12.43
C THR A 69 -13.22 -8.18 -11.86
N LEU A 70 -12.39 -9.14 -12.17
CA LEU A 70 -12.41 -10.47 -11.57
C LEU A 70 -11.00 -10.82 -11.11
N GLY A 71 -10.88 -11.43 -9.95
CA GLY A 71 -9.57 -11.88 -9.49
C GLY A 71 -9.65 -12.92 -8.38
N TYR A 72 -8.52 -13.59 -8.19
CA TYR A 72 -8.35 -14.64 -7.19
C TYR A 72 -6.92 -14.66 -6.66
N ILE A 73 -6.78 -14.82 -5.35
CA ILE A 73 -5.51 -15.04 -4.67
C ILE A 73 -5.60 -16.34 -3.87
N PRO A 74 -5.17 -17.49 -4.40
CA PRO A 74 -4.90 -18.66 -3.58
C PRO A 74 -3.71 -18.42 -2.65
N MET A 75 -3.80 -18.91 -1.43
CA MET A 75 -2.74 -18.82 -0.42
C MET A 75 -2.57 -20.15 0.31
N LEU A 76 -1.31 -20.52 0.55
CA LEU A 76 -0.89 -21.65 1.34
C LEU A 76 -0.02 -21.16 2.48
N SER A 77 -0.37 -21.52 3.70
CA SER A 77 0.45 -21.24 4.89
C SER A 77 0.83 -22.56 5.55
N LEU A 78 2.10 -22.71 5.85
CA LEU A 78 2.67 -23.86 6.57
C LEU A 78 3.32 -23.33 7.84
N ALA A 79 3.06 -23.94 8.98
CA ALA A 79 3.70 -23.56 10.23
C ALA A 79 4.17 -24.78 11.01
N ARG A 80 5.25 -24.60 11.75
CA ARG A 80 5.82 -25.59 12.66
C ARG A 80 6.34 -24.91 13.91
N ASP A 81 5.88 -25.42 15.06
CA ASP A 81 6.45 -25.04 16.35
C ASP A 81 7.78 -25.79 16.55
N LEU A 82 8.76 -25.05 16.95
CA LEU A 82 10.04 -25.55 17.44
C LEU A 82 10.01 -25.49 18.97
N SER A 83 10.87 -26.27 19.66
CA SER A 83 10.94 -26.19 21.12
C SER A 83 11.31 -24.76 21.60
N ASN A 84 10.89 -24.36 22.81
CA ASN A 84 11.23 -23.10 23.48
C ASN A 84 10.68 -21.82 22.77
N ASP A 85 9.37 -21.74 22.56
CA ASP A 85 8.66 -20.58 22.02
C ASP A 85 9.20 -20.07 20.68
N ARG A 86 9.74 -20.98 19.89
CA ARG A 86 10.26 -20.72 18.55
C ARG A 86 9.35 -21.37 17.52
N PHE A 87 9.10 -20.67 16.43
CA PHE A 87 8.37 -21.25 15.31
C PHE A 87 8.95 -20.83 13.96
N VAL A 88 8.68 -21.66 12.97
CA VAL A 88 8.99 -21.39 11.57
C VAL A 88 7.70 -21.47 10.78
N ASP A 89 7.45 -20.51 9.93
CA ASP A 89 6.32 -20.54 9.02
C ASP A 89 6.70 -20.03 7.62
N LEU A 90 5.93 -20.51 6.65
CA LEU A 90 6.05 -20.14 5.25
C LEU A 90 4.67 -19.75 4.73
N GLU A 91 4.59 -18.69 3.96
CA GLU A 91 3.40 -18.31 3.22
C GLU A 91 3.71 -18.19 1.74
N TRP A 92 2.87 -18.80 0.93
CA TRP A 92 2.84 -18.65 -0.52
C TRP A 92 1.47 -18.10 -0.94
N GLY A 93 1.45 -17.20 -1.90
CA GLY A 93 0.24 -16.67 -2.54
C GLY A 93 0.54 -16.17 -3.94
N TYR A 94 -0.43 -16.31 -4.83
CA TYR A 94 -0.32 -15.87 -6.22
C TYR A 94 -1.55 -15.05 -6.60
N ARG A 95 -1.36 -13.85 -7.17
CA ARG A 95 -2.44 -12.94 -7.56
C ARG A 95 -2.75 -13.10 -9.04
N MET A 96 -4.00 -13.40 -9.36
CA MET A 96 -4.55 -13.44 -10.70
C MET A 96 -5.71 -12.47 -10.79
N GLY A 97 -5.76 -11.66 -11.83
CA GLY A 97 -6.82 -10.68 -12.00
C GLY A 97 -6.96 -10.20 -13.43
N LYS A 98 -8.19 -9.87 -13.82
CA LYS A 98 -8.49 -9.25 -15.12
C LYS A 98 -9.48 -8.11 -14.94
N VAL A 99 -9.25 -7.05 -15.70
CA VAL A 99 -10.16 -5.89 -15.78
C VAL A 99 -10.62 -5.75 -17.21
N TYR A 100 -11.92 -5.64 -17.40
CA TYR A 100 -12.56 -5.47 -18.70
C TYR A 100 -13.28 -4.12 -18.75
N ALA A 101 -13.16 -3.40 -19.86
CA ALA A 101 -13.99 -2.24 -20.19
C ALA A 101 -14.92 -2.65 -21.35
N GLY A 102 -16.17 -3.00 -21.01
CA GLY A 102 -17.06 -3.70 -21.93
C GLY A 102 -16.47 -5.07 -22.33
N ASP A 103 -16.32 -5.30 -23.63
CA ASP A 103 -15.79 -6.56 -24.16
C ASP A 103 -14.24 -6.59 -24.26
N TYR A 104 -13.57 -5.49 -23.90
CA TYR A 104 -12.11 -5.38 -24.02
C TYR A 104 -11.40 -5.58 -22.69
N ALA A 105 -10.44 -6.52 -22.65
CA ALA A 105 -9.52 -6.63 -21.52
C ALA A 105 -8.56 -5.43 -21.52
N ILE A 106 -8.57 -4.66 -20.42
CA ILE A 106 -7.73 -3.46 -20.24
C ILE A 106 -6.55 -3.71 -19.30
N SER A 107 -6.62 -4.77 -18.50
CA SER A 107 -5.53 -5.20 -17.62
C SER A 107 -5.60 -6.72 -17.37
N ASN A 108 -4.45 -7.34 -17.30
CA ASN A 108 -4.26 -8.72 -16.85
C ASN A 108 -3.15 -8.70 -15.78
N THR A 109 -3.40 -9.31 -14.62
CA THR A 109 -2.44 -9.40 -13.52
C THR A 109 -2.21 -10.88 -13.23
N GLU A 110 -0.98 -11.32 -13.33
CA GLU A 110 -0.54 -12.69 -12.99
C GLU A 110 0.83 -12.56 -12.33
N GLU A 111 0.88 -12.58 -10.99
CA GLU A 111 2.11 -12.29 -10.27
C GLU A 111 2.15 -12.98 -8.90
N PRO A 112 3.35 -13.31 -8.38
CA PRO A 112 3.51 -13.69 -6.99
C PRO A 112 2.96 -12.59 -6.07
N TYR A 113 2.10 -12.97 -5.12
CA TYR A 113 1.50 -12.05 -4.14
C TYR A 113 2.25 -12.06 -2.83
N ARG A 114 2.64 -13.26 -2.36
CA ARG A 114 3.45 -13.50 -1.16
C ARG A 114 4.28 -14.76 -1.40
N LEU A 115 5.51 -14.71 -0.94
CA LEU A 115 6.39 -15.90 -0.93
C LEU A 115 7.51 -15.64 0.08
N TRP A 116 7.28 -15.99 1.32
CA TRP A 116 8.25 -15.72 2.37
C TRP A 116 8.34 -16.87 3.38
N LEU A 117 9.52 -16.99 3.97
CA LEU A 117 9.85 -17.85 5.11
C LEU A 117 10.14 -16.97 6.31
N ARG A 118 9.59 -17.30 7.49
CA ARG A 118 9.83 -16.60 8.74
C ARG A 118 10.32 -17.57 9.82
N TYR A 119 11.30 -17.13 10.55
CA TYR A 119 11.67 -17.67 11.87
C TYR A 119 11.33 -16.63 12.92
N SER A 120 10.72 -17.07 14.02
CA SER A 120 10.34 -16.21 15.12
C SER A 120 10.63 -16.86 16.47
N SER A 121 11.07 -16.01 17.42
CA SER A 121 11.23 -16.29 18.83
C SER A 121 10.81 -15.05 19.63
N ASP A 122 10.85 -15.09 20.96
CA ASP A 122 10.48 -13.95 21.82
C ASP A 122 11.26 -12.69 21.53
N GLN A 123 12.51 -12.80 21.11
CA GLN A 123 13.41 -11.66 20.93
C GLN A 123 13.72 -11.33 19.47
N ILE A 124 13.47 -12.27 18.54
CA ILE A 124 13.93 -12.11 17.15
C ILE A 124 12.85 -12.63 16.19
N GLU A 125 12.55 -11.85 15.16
CA GLU A 125 11.83 -12.29 13.98
C GLU A 125 12.72 -12.03 12.75
N ALA A 126 13.00 -13.08 11.97
CA ALA A 126 13.68 -12.98 10.69
C ALA A 126 12.76 -13.45 9.58
N ARG A 127 12.60 -12.67 8.51
CA ARG A 127 11.76 -13.02 7.37
C ARG A 127 12.51 -12.80 6.06
N LEU A 128 12.44 -13.77 5.14
CA LEU A 128 13.08 -13.74 3.83
C LEU A 128 12.05 -14.01 2.74
N GLY A 129 12.08 -13.21 1.68
CA GLY A 129 11.29 -13.37 0.47
C GLY A 129 10.30 -12.23 0.23
N LEU A 130 9.32 -12.49 -0.65
CA LEU A 130 8.31 -11.51 -1.08
C LEU A 130 7.29 -11.26 0.04
N GLN A 131 7.41 -10.13 0.72
CA GLN A 131 6.67 -9.80 1.94
C GLN A 131 6.17 -8.36 1.97
N LYS A 132 5.10 -8.11 2.72
CA LYS A 132 4.65 -6.76 3.04
C LYS A 132 5.59 -6.13 4.07
N ILE A 133 6.03 -4.90 3.79
CA ILE A 133 6.69 -4.01 4.76
C ILE A 133 5.87 -2.72 4.78
N ALA A 134 5.28 -2.41 5.94
CA ALA A 134 4.48 -1.20 6.14
C ALA A 134 4.74 -0.67 7.54
N PHE A 135 4.80 0.64 7.68
CA PHE A 135 4.97 1.35 8.94
C PHE A 135 4.37 2.76 8.85
N GLY A 136 4.37 3.48 9.99
CA GLY A 136 3.76 4.78 10.13
C GLY A 136 2.27 4.70 10.56
N PRO A 137 1.80 5.67 11.34
CA PRO A 137 0.45 5.71 11.88
C PRO A 137 -0.63 6.30 10.95
N ALA A 138 -0.26 7.05 9.90
CA ALA A 138 -1.20 7.68 9.00
C ALA A 138 -2.02 6.65 8.21
N MET A 139 -3.29 6.93 7.99
CA MET A 139 -4.26 6.00 7.42
C MET A 139 -4.54 6.28 5.94
N VAL A 140 -4.73 7.54 5.56
CA VAL A 140 -5.11 7.96 4.21
C VAL A 140 -3.97 8.71 3.52
N LEU A 141 -3.37 9.70 4.20
CA LEU A 141 -2.29 10.53 3.67
C LEU A 141 -0.95 10.09 4.28
N ARG A 142 -0.39 9.00 3.76
CA ARG A 142 0.73 8.28 4.37
C ARG A 142 2.08 8.73 3.81
N SER A 143 2.82 9.55 4.56
CA SER A 143 4.19 9.98 4.21
C SER A 143 5.20 8.83 4.22
N LEU A 144 4.90 7.75 4.96
CA LEU A 144 5.76 6.58 5.14
C LEU A 144 5.32 5.35 4.33
N ALA A 145 4.41 5.47 3.37
CA ALA A 145 4.02 4.39 2.46
C ALA A 145 5.12 4.10 1.42
N TRP A 146 6.33 3.72 1.88
CA TRP A 146 7.49 3.55 0.99
C TRP A 146 7.51 2.22 0.25
N PHE A 147 6.92 1.17 0.84
CA PHE A 147 7.02 -0.22 0.36
C PHE A 147 5.67 -0.92 0.29
N ASP A 148 4.58 -0.21 0.53
CA ASP A 148 3.23 -0.76 0.51
C ASP A 148 2.27 0.17 -0.25
N THR A 149 1.11 -0.38 -0.62
CA THR A 149 0.04 0.31 -1.36
C THR A 149 -1.29 0.23 -0.60
N ILE A 150 -1.23 0.29 0.74
CA ILE A 150 -2.44 0.24 1.57
C ILE A 150 -3.35 1.42 1.22
N ASP A 151 -4.57 1.12 0.81
CA ASP A 151 -5.63 2.10 0.53
C ASP A 151 -6.90 1.73 1.32
N PRO A 152 -7.36 2.56 2.26
CA PRO A 152 -8.58 2.28 3.03
C PRO A 152 -9.84 2.24 2.17
N LYS A 153 -9.79 2.75 0.95
CA LYS A 153 -10.89 2.68 -0.03
C LYS A 153 -11.00 1.32 -0.70
N ASP A 154 -9.93 0.53 -0.76
CA ASP A 154 -9.96 -0.80 -1.36
C ASP A 154 -10.63 -1.82 -0.42
N PRO A 155 -11.84 -2.33 -0.73
CA PRO A 155 -12.52 -3.28 0.12
C PRO A 155 -11.84 -4.66 0.16
N THR A 156 -10.95 -4.97 -0.78
CA THR A 156 -10.20 -6.24 -0.81
C THR A 156 -9.05 -6.25 0.19
N GLY A 157 -8.59 -5.08 0.66
CA GLY A 157 -7.47 -4.94 1.58
C GLY A 157 -6.13 -5.43 1.03
N GLN A 158 -6.03 -5.57 -0.29
CA GLN A 158 -4.80 -6.02 -0.93
C GLN A 158 -3.72 -4.92 -0.88
N THR A 159 -2.48 -5.34 -0.78
CA THR A 159 -1.32 -4.44 -0.83
C THR A 159 -0.14 -5.15 -1.47
N ASP A 160 0.70 -4.37 -2.13
CA ASP A 160 1.89 -4.89 -2.77
C ASP A 160 2.91 -5.41 -1.74
N ALA A 161 3.90 -6.12 -2.23
CA ALA A 161 4.98 -6.73 -1.48
C ALA A 161 6.33 -6.33 -2.08
N VAL A 162 7.38 -6.50 -1.30
CA VAL A 162 8.76 -6.31 -1.72
C VAL A 162 9.57 -7.57 -1.43
N GLU A 163 10.50 -7.90 -2.31
CA GLU A 163 11.49 -8.95 -2.06
C GLU A 163 12.51 -8.45 -1.05
N ALA A 164 12.52 -9.03 0.14
CA ALA A 164 13.36 -8.53 1.21
C ALA A 164 13.86 -9.64 2.15
N PHE A 165 15.02 -9.41 2.73
CA PHE A 165 15.35 -9.93 4.04
C PHE A 165 15.01 -8.87 5.09
N ARG A 166 14.25 -9.24 6.12
CA ARG A 166 13.90 -8.37 7.25
C ARG A 166 14.20 -9.06 8.56
N LEU A 167 14.93 -8.37 9.42
CA LEU A 167 15.22 -8.78 10.79
C LEU A 167 14.57 -7.79 11.76
N ARG A 168 13.80 -8.29 12.72
CA ARG A 168 13.29 -7.52 13.86
C ARG A 168 13.90 -8.08 15.13
N VAL A 169 14.37 -7.21 16.00
CA VAL A 169 14.91 -7.55 17.31
C VAL A 169 14.14 -6.79 18.37
N PHE A 170 13.75 -7.46 19.43
CA PHE A 170 13.00 -6.92 20.55
C PHE A 170 13.85 -6.93 21.84
N PRO A 171 14.77 -5.93 22.04
CA PRO A 171 15.66 -5.90 23.20
C PRO A 171 14.90 -5.78 24.52
N THR A 172 13.74 -5.08 24.47
CA THR A 172 12.80 -4.93 25.59
C THR A 172 11.36 -4.97 25.04
N SER A 173 10.38 -5.07 25.92
CA SER A 173 8.95 -5.00 25.53
C SER A 173 8.54 -3.65 24.93
N SER A 174 9.32 -2.59 25.16
CA SER A 174 9.03 -1.23 24.67
C SER A 174 9.90 -0.79 23.49
N LEU A 175 10.91 -1.59 23.08
CA LEU A 175 11.83 -1.25 22.00
C LEU A 175 11.85 -2.35 20.95
N ALA A 176 11.56 -2.01 19.70
CA ALA A 176 11.74 -2.87 18.53
C ALA A 176 12.71 -2.21 17.54
N LEU A 177 13.66 -2.99 17.06
CA LEU A 177 14.63 -2.58 16.05
C LEU A 177 14.42 -3.44 14.80
N TRP A 178 14.29 -2.79 13.65
CA TRP A 178 14.12 -3.44 12.36
C TRP A 178 15.32 -3.14 11.48
N LEU A 179 15.76 -4.14 10.75
CA LEU A 179 16.74 -4.00 9.68
C LEU A 179 16.18 -4.69 8.45
N TRP A 180 16.40 -4.14 7.27
CA TRP A 180 16.01 -4.76 6.02
C TRP A 180 17.00 -4.50 4.91
N SER A 181 17.05 -5.47 3.98
CA SER A 181 17.63 -5.32 2.66
C SER A 181 16.56 -5.70 1.66
N ILE A 182 16.28 -4.84 0.69
CA ILE A 182 15.23 -5.00 -0.32
C ILE A 182 15.89 -5.09 -1.69
N ASN A 183 15.53 -6.11 -2.46
CA ASN A 183 15.81 -6.15 -3.89
C ASN A 183 14.80 -5.24 -4.60
N ASN A 184 15.27 -4.15 -5.21
CA ASN A 184 14.39 -3.23 -5.91
C ASN A 184 14.11 -3.67 -7.36
N ASP A 185 13.22 -2.96 -8.06
CA ASP A 185 12.83 -3.27 -9.43
C ASP A 185 13.97 -3.18 -10.47
N GLN A 186 15.16 -2.74 -10.06
CA GLN A 186 16.37 -2.62 -10.90
C GLN A 186 17.42 -3.68 -10.55
N ASP A 187 17.02 -4.73 -9.80
CA ASP A 187 17.91 -5.79 -9.32
C ASP A 187 19.10 -5.24 -8.48
N THR A 188 18.90 -4.11 -7.80
CA THR A 188 19.88 -3.55 -6.86
C THR A 188 19.39 -3.67 -5.43
N LEU A 189 20.32 -3.91 -4.50
CA LEU A 189 20.00 -4.05 -3.09
C LEU A 189 19.94 -2.67 -2.42
N SER A 190 18.76 -2.30 -1.98
CA SER A 190 18.54 -1.19 -1.06
C SER A 190 18.46 -1.67 0.38
N TYR A 191 18.77 -0.82 1.35
CA TYR A 191 18.84 -1.21 2.75
C TYR A 191 18.43 -0.10 3.69
N GLY A 192 17.95 -0.50 4.84
CA GLY A 192 17.50 0.44 5.86
C GLY A 192 17.17 -0.20 7.19
N GLY A 193 16.61 0.61 8.06
CA GLY A 193 16.20 0.17 9.37
C GLY A 193 15.20 1.13 10.01
N ARG A 194 14.57 0.65 11.08
CA ARG A 194 13.63 1.39 11.90
C ARG A 194 13.79 1.06 13.37
N ALA A 195 13.72 2.06 14.22
CA ALA A 195 13.58 1.90 15.66
C ALA A 195 12.17 2.34 16.06
N GLU A 196 11.50 1.51 16.86
CA GLU A 196 10.19 1.81 17.44
C GLU A 196 10.29 1.78 18.95
N LEU A 197 9.80 2.84 19.59
CA LEU A 197 9.83 3.00 21.04
C LEU A 197 8.41 3.30 21.55
N SER A 198 7.88 2.38 22.36
CA SER A 198 6.63 2.58 23.08
C SER A 198 6.90 3.21 24.45
N THR A 199 6.22 4.31 24.74
CA THR A 199 6.34 5.05 26.00
C THR A 199 4.94 5.29 26.60
N SER A 200 4.89 5.76 27.84
CA SER A 200 3.61 6.14 28.48
C SER A 200 2.90 7.33 27.82
N ILE A 201 3.62 8.09 26.99
CA ILE A 201 3.08 9.26 26.27
C ILE A 201 2.87 8.99 24.79
N GLY A 202 3.06 7.75 24.31
CA GLY A 202 2.82 7.36 22.92
C GLY A 202 3.96 6.55 22.31
N GLU A 203 3.80 6.22 21.03
CA GLU A 203 4.71 5.41 20.23
C GLU A 203 5.50 6.30 19.27
N TRP A 204 6.81 6.07 19.21
CA TRP A 204 7.74 6.79 18.37
C TRP A 204 8.37 5.86 17.35
N GLY A 205 8.51 6.32 16.12
CA GLY A 205 9.24 5.64 15.06
C GLY A 205 10.34 6.50 14.47
N LEU A 206 11.51 5.93 14.23
CA LEU A 206 12.61 6.55 13.50
C LEU A 206 13.03 5.60 12.38
N THR A 207 12.99 6.05 11.13
CA THR A 207 13.21 5.21 9.95
C THR A 207 14.28 5.83 9.06
N TYR A 208 15.16 4.99 8.53
CA TYR A 208 16.13 5.36 7.51
C TYR A 208 16.18 4.30 6.41
N HIS A 209 16.35 4.73 5.15
CA HIS A 209 16.50 3.86 4.01
C HIS A 209 17.41 4.50 2.96
N GLN A 210 18.27 3.69 2.35
CA GLN A 210 19.12 4.07 1.24
C GLN A 210 18.83 3.20 0.03
N ASP A 211 18.56 3.82 -1.11
CA ASP A 211 18.29 3.16 -2.39
C ASP A 211 19.37 3.60 -3.40
N PRO A 212 20.21 2.66 -3.89
CA PRO A 212 21.26 2.96 -4.86
C PRO A 212 20.80 2.93 -6.32
N ALA A 213 19.50 2.75 -6.59
CA ALA A 213 18.97 2.68 -7.95
C ALA A 213 19.30 3.90 -8.80
N GLU A 214 19.84 3.67 -9.99
CA GLU A 214 20.26 4.73 -10.93
C GLU A 214 19.12 5.26 -11.80
N MET A 215 18.15 4.39 -12.15
CA MET A 215 17.00 4.79 -12.97
C MET A 215 15.93 5.48 -12.14
N GLY A 216 15.21 6.40 -12.75
CA GLY A 216 14.11 7.10 -12.12
C GLY A 216 13.00 6.18 -11.65
N GLN A 217 12.46 6.46 -10.47
CA GLN A 217 11.37 5.69 -9.87
C GLN A 217 10.41 6.58 -9.09
N ASN A 218 9.16 6.13 -8.95
CA ASN A 218 8.20 6.78 -8.07
C ASN A 218 8.37 6.24 -6.64
N VAL A 219 8.37 7.13 -5.66
CA VAL A 219 8.50 6.79 -4.25
C VAL A 219 7.22 7.12 -3.51
N GLY A 220 6.71 6.14 -2.77
CA GLY A 220 5.56 6.32 -1.89
C GLY A 220 4.21 6.36 -2.62
N GLN A 221 3.21 6.77 -1.88
CA GLN A 221 1.82 6.85 -2.34
C GLN A 221 1.57 8.03 -3.29
N PHE A 222 2.31 9.11 -3.12
CA PHE A 222 2.21 10.34 -3.92
C PHE A 222 3.23 10.31 -5.07
N PRO A 223 2.99 11.06 -6.15
CA PRO A 223 3.85 11.00 -7.33
C PRO A 223 5.15 11.78 -7.13
N ILE A 224 5.97 11.31 -6.23
CA ILE A 224 7.32 11.79 -6.06
C ILE A 224 8.21 10.98 -6.98
N PHE A 225 8.59 11.56 -8.12
CA PHE A 225 9.55 10.95 -9.02
C PHE A 225 10.96 11.34 -8.61
N ILE A 226 11.82 10.34 -8.41
CA ILE A 226 13.22 10.51 -8.03
C ILE A 226 14.09 9.87 -9.10
N SER A 227 15.07 10.62 -9.61
CA SER A 227 16.09 10.13 -10.54
C SER A 227 17.39 9.87 -9.78
N GLY A 228 17.90 8.65 -9.87
CA GLY A 228 19.17 8.24 -9.32
C GLY A 228 19.14 7.83 -7.83
N PRO A 229 20.33 7.52 -7.28
CA PRO A 229 20.49 7.08 -5.90
C PRO A 229 19.94 8.10 -4.91
N HIS A 230 19.26 7.62 -3.87
CA HIS A 230 18.64 8.51 -2.89
C HIS A 230 18.56 7.89 -1.50
N GLN A 231 18.38 8.76 -0.53
CA GLN A 231 18.21 8.44 0.88
C GLN A 231 16.84 8.93 1.35
N ARG A 232 16.24 8.19 2.27
CA ARG A 232 14.98 8.53 2.93
C ARG A 232 15.18 8.48 4.44
N ALA A 233 14.74 9.51 5.14
CA ALA A 233 14.73 9.55 6.60
C ALA A 233 13.36 9.99 7.08
N ALA A 234 12.87 9.38 8.15
CA ALA A 234 11.57 9.72 8.68
C ALA A 234 11.50 9.58 10.19
N VAL A 235 10.61 10.38 10.78
CA VAL A 235 10.18 10.27 12.16
C VAL A 235 8.65 10.24 12.19
N ASP A 236 8.10 9.41 13.03
CA ASP A 236 6.66 9.34 13.26
C ASP A 236 6.34 9.16 14.74
N TYR A 237 5.13 9.54 15.08
CA TYR A 237 4.61 9.47 16.45
C TYR A 237 3.12 9.20 16.44
N ARG A 238 2.65 8.40 17.38
CA ARG A 238 1.24 8.14 17.66
C ARG A 238 0.96 8.19 19.14
N TYR A 239 -0.10 8.88 19.49
CA TYR A 239 -0.71 8.89 20.82
C TYR A 239 -2.14 8.37 20.72
N ASP A 240 -2.47 7.37 21.53
CA ASP A 240 -3.82 6.82 21.69
C ASP A 240 -4.28 7.10 23.12
N GLY A 241 -5.17 8.07 23.29
CA GLY A 241 -5.74 8.47 24.58
C GLY A 241 -7.22 8.76 24.46
N TYR A 242 -7.69 9.86 25.06
CA TYR A 242 -9.07 10.32 24.90
C TYR A 242 -9.43 10.61 23.43
N PHE A 243 -8.47 11.09 22.67
CA PHE A 243 -8.48 11.17 21.20
C PHE A 243 -7.15 10.61 20.68
N GLY A 244 -7.19 10.05 19.48
CA GLY A 244 -5.98 9.65 18.76
C GLY A 244 -5.32 10.87 18.10
N PHE A 245 -4.00 10.91 18.12
CA PHE A 245 -3.21 11.94 17.44
C PHE A 245 -1.93 11.32 16.88
N TRP A 246 -1.54 11.70 15.68
CA TRP A 246 -0.29 11.26 15.08
C TRP A 246 0.33 12.30 14.16
N PHE A 247 1.61 12.14 13.93
CA PHE A 247 2.31 12.79 12.85
C PHE A 247 3.30 11.86 12.15
N GLU A 248 3.57 12.15 10.89
CA GLU A 248 4.65 11.57 10.11
C GLU A 248 5.43 12.69 9.45
N GLY A 249 6.77 12.67 9.58
CA GLY A 249 7.68 13.56 8.88
C GLY A 249 8.69 12.73 8.09
N ALA A 250 8.77 12.92 6.78
CA ALA A 250 9.70 12.19 5.91
C ALA A 250 10.49 13.17 5.04
N GLY A 251 11.78 12.89 4.86
CA GLY A 251 12.66 13.55 3.91
C GLY A 251 13.22 12.57 2.89
N ILE A 252 13.24 12.94 1.61
CA ILE A 252 13.83 12.18 0.50
C ILE A 252 14.88 13.07 -0.15
N PHE A 253 16.09 12.55 -0.27
CA PHE A 253 17.26 13.30 -0.74
C PHE A 253 17.94 12.50 -1.84
N ALA A 254 17.96 13.03 -3.06
CA ALA A 254 18.65 12.42 -4.20
C ALA A 254 19.83 13.28 -4.67
N ASP A 255 20.83 12.60 -5.17
CA ASP A 255 21.95 13.23 -5.86
C ASP A 255 21.56 13.42 -7.33
N SER A 256 20.90 14.56 -7.64
CA SER A 256 20.55 14.87 -9.02
C SER A 256 21.77 15.34 -9.80
N LYS A 257 21.95 14.74 -10.99
CA LYS A 257 22.96 15.16 -11.96
C LYS A 257 22.43 16.16 -13.00
N GLN A 258 21.10 16.45 -12.94
CA GLN A 258 20.43 17.33 -13.90
C GLN A 258 19.94 18.63 -13.24
N ASP A 259 20.19 19.75 -13.87
CA ASP A 259 19.96 21.11 -13.32
C ASP A 259 18.47 21.49 -13.16
N VAL A 260 17.52 20.68 -13.62
CA VAL A 260 16.09 21.03 -13.72
C VAL A 260 15.20 20.20 -12.82
N GLU A 261 15.68 19.07 -12.27
CA GLU A 261 14.85 18.15 -11.49
C GLU A 261 14.82 18.52 -10.01
N LEU A 262 13.64 18.35 -9.41
CA LEU A 262 13.49 18.38 -7.95
C LEU A 262 14.19 17.14 -7.37
N ASN A 263 15.11 17.34 -6.45
CA ASN A 263 15.93 16.27 -5.88
C ASN A 263 15.83 16.17 -4.36
N ARG A 264 15.07 17.05 -3.73
CA ARG A 264 14.77 17.03 -2.30
C ARG A 264 13.28 17.17 -2.09
N PHE A 265 12.71 16.25 -1.31
CA PHE A 265 11.31 16.31 -0.93
C PHE A 265 11.18 16.17 0.58
N THR A 266 10.28 16.95 1.16
CA THR A 266 9.84 16.80 2.53
C THR A 266 8.34 16.61 2.55
N LEU A 267 7.89 15.59 3.27
CA LEU A 267 6.49 15.27 3.50
C LEU A 267 6.21 15.40 4.98
N PHE A 268 5.11 16.01 5.32
CA PHE A 268 4.67 16.12 6.70
C PHE A 268 3.17 15.87 6.78
N THR A 269 2.76 14.83 7.53
CA THR A 269 1.36 14.49 7.79
C THR A 269 1.05 14.69 9.25
N LEU A 270 -0.06 15.34 9.53
CA LEU A 270 -0.71 15.42 10.84
C LEU A 270 -2.07 14.75 10.77
N GLY A 271 -2.42 13.99 11.78
CA GLY A 271 -3.72 13.36 11.87
C GLY A 271 -4.25 13.31 13.29
N ALA A 272 -5.57 13.25 13.39
CA ALA A 272 -6.27 13.03 14.65
C ALA A 272 -7.57 12.26 14.40
N ASP A 273 -7.98 11.46 15.39
CA ASP A 273 -9.24 10.75 15.37
C ASP A 273 -9.97 10.84 16.71
N TYR A 274 -11.27 10.65 16.64
CA TYR A 274 -12.13 10.54 17.81
C TYR A 274 -13.33 9.63 17.52
N THR A 275 -13.67 8.77 18.47
CA THR A 275 -14.87 7.94 18.37
C THR A 275 -16.00 8.56 19.18
N ILE A 276 -17.00 9.08 18.47
CA ILE A 276 -18.23 9.63 19.07
C ILE A 276 -19.10 8.45 19.50
N PRO A 277 -19.64 8.40 20.75
CA PRO A 277 -20.44 7.30 21.25
C PRO A 277 -21.89 7.35 20.71
N ILE A 278 -22.03 7.21 19.38
CA ILE A 278 -23.33 7.12 18.68
C ILE A 278 -23.46 5.70 18.13
N GLY A 279 -24.49 4.99 18.52
CA GLY A 279 -24.69 3.60 18.13
C GLY A 279 -23.53 2.70 18.59
N SER A 280 -22.87 2.02 17.65
CA SER A 280 -21.69 1.19 17.93
C SER A 280 -20.37 1.98 17.98
N GLY A 281 -20.43 3.31 17.88
CA GLY A 281 -19.30 4.22 17.84
C GLY A 281 -19.06 4.77 16.43
N LEU A 282 -19.22 6.07 16.24
CA LEU A 282 -18.88 6.78 15.00
C LEU A 282 -17.43 7.27 15.10
N LEU A 283 -16.52 6.61 14.39
CA LEU A 283 -15.14 7.08 14.22
C LEU A 283 -15.13 8.26 13.24
N ILE A 284 -14.58 9.38 13.66
CA ILE A 284 -14.23 10.50 12.77
C ILE A 284 -12.71 10.69 12.79
N MET A 285 -12.11 10.99 11.65
CA MET A 285 -10.68 11.19 11.49
C MET A 285 -10.42 12.31 10.49
N ALA A 286 -9.39 13.10 10.77
CA ALA A 286 -8.87 14.10 9.85
C ALA A 286 -7.35 13.96 9.72
N GLU A 287 -6.85 14.05 8.50
CA GLU A 287 -5.43 14.13 8.17
C GLU A 287 -5.16 15.32 7.26
N THR A 288 -4.03 15.96 7.43
CA THR A 288 -3.50 16.93 6.48
C THR A 288 -2.06 16.62 6.18
N MET A 289 -1.68 16.73 4.90
CA MET A 289 -0.32 16.48 4.43
C MET A 289 0.17 17.66 3.61
N LYS A 290 1.42 18.04 3.85
CA LYS A 290 2.15 18.98 3.03
C LYS A 290 3.37 18.32 2.40
N ILE A 291 3.55 18.50 1.10
CA ILE A 291 4.69 18.01 0.33
C ILE A 291 5.43 19.24 -0.22
N ASN A 292 6.72 19.36 0.09
CA ASN A 292 7.58 20.39 -0.49
C ASN A 292 8.68 19.70 -1.30
N GLY A 293 8.79 20.02 -2.57
CA GLY A 293 9.88 19.64 -3.44
C GLY A 293 10.81 20.83 -3.69
N SER A 294 12.11 20.61 -3.75
CA SER A 294 13.09 21.62 -4.11
C SER A 294 14.23 21.06 -4.95
N SER A 295 14.81 21.90 -5.81
CA SER A 295 16.05 21.57 -6.51
C SER A 295 17.22 22.30 -5.83
N THR A 296 18.33 21.57 -5.64
CA THR A 296 19.56 22.15 -5.09
C THR A 296 20.30 23.03 -6.11
N VAL A 297 20.01 22.89 -7.39
CA VAL A 297 20.74 23.53 -8.50
C VAL A 297 19.92 24.63 -9.15
N ALA A 298 18.64 24.39 -9.45
CA ALA A 298 17.81 25.29 -10.27
C ALA A 298 16.98 26.30 -9.45
N ASN A 299 17.07 26.34 -8.12
CA ASN A 299 16.21 27.15 -7.24
C ASN A 299 14.70 26.96 -7.50
N SER A 300 14.30 25.86 -8.12
CA SER A 300 12.90 25.51 -8.35
C SER A 300 12.30 24.89 -7.09
N THR A 301 11.06 25.24 -6.81
CA THR A 301 10.29 24.70 -5.69
C THR A 301 8.91 24.26 -6.15
N SER A 302 8.39 23.21 -5.52
CA SER A 302 7.00 22.76 -5.67
C SER A 302 6.42 22.57 -4.29
N GLU A 303 5.18 22.97 -4.11
CA GLU A 303 4.43 22.78 -2.86
C GLU A 303 3.09 22.16 -3.20
N GLN A 304 2.64 21.20 -2.39
CA GLN A 304 1.34 20.54 -2.53
C GLN A 304 0.75 20.29 -1.14
N THR A 305 -0.53 20.56 -1.00
CA THR A 305 -1.26 20.40 0.26
C THR A 305 -2.51 19.53 0.04
N TYR A 306 -2.66 18.52 0.88
CA TYR A 306 -3.78 17.60 0.87
C TYR A 306 -4.46 17.55 2.23
N THR A 307 -5.78 17.34 2.23
CA THR A 307 -6.54 17.05 3.44
C THR A 307 -7.44 15.84 3.19
N ALA A 308 -7.51 14.94 4.15
CA ALA A 308 -8.44 13.82 4.15
C ALA A 308 -9.31 13.86 5.40
N LEU A 309 -10.62 13.67 5.20
CA LEU A 309 -11.60 13.48 6.26
C LEU A 309 -12.21 12.11 6.09
N MET A 310 -12.32 11.35 7.17
CA MET A 310 -12.97 10.04 7.17
C MET A 310 -13.99 9.94 8.29
N ALA A 311 -15.11 9.32 7.99
CA ALA A 311 -16.10 8.90 8.97
C ALA A 311 -16.42 7.43 8.75
N SER A 312 -16.44 6.63 9.82
CA SER A 312 -16.74 5.20 9.78
C SER A 312 -17.73 4.85 10.88
N LEU A 313 -18.89 4.32 10.48
CA LEU A 313 -19.98 3.94 11.37
C LEU A 313 -20.32 2.45 11.21
N PRO A 314 -19.98 1.59 12.18
CA PRO A 314 -20.56 0.26 12.27
C PRO A 314 -22.05 0.40 12.68
N ILE A 315 -22.96 0.11 11.75
CA ILE A 315 -24.43 0.17 12.02
C ILE A 315 -24.81 -1.00 12.93
N ASN A 316 -24.24 -2.16 12.67
CA ASN A 316 -24.34 -3.38 13.47
C ASN A 316 -23.15 -4.32 13.17
N MET A 317 -23.18 -5.58 13.64
CA MET A 317 -22.10 -6.54 13.45
C MET A 317 -21.78 -6.85 11.97
N LEU A 318 -22.76 -6.70 11.07
CA LEU A 318 -22.60 -7.04 9.66
C LEU A 318 -22.42 -5.82 8.77
N HIS A 319 -22.98 -4.68 9.13
CA HIS A 319 -23.12 -3.49 8.28
C HIS A 319 -22.19 -2.37 8.75
N GLN A 320 -21.38 -1.86 7.85
CA GLN A 320 -20.50 -0.71 8.06
C GLN A 320 -20.73 0.33 6.96
N LEU A 321 -20.84 1.59 7.36
CA LEU A 321 -20.82 2.73 6.45
C LEU A 321 -19.52 3.49 6.63
N MET A 322 -18.83 3.80 5.54
CA MET A 322 -17.59 4.56 5.54
C MET A 322 -17.65 5.68 4.49
N PHE A 323 -17.28 6.87 4.90
CA PHE A 323 -17.15 8.03 4.03
C PHE A 323 -15.73 8.56 4.11
N ILE A 324 -15.12 8.89 2.96
CA ILE A 324 -13.82 9.54 2.86
C ILE A 324 -13.94 10.70 1.88
N THR A 325 -13.49 11.89 2.29
CA THR A 325 -13.25 13.02 1.41
C THR A 325 -11.77 13.32 1.38
N GLN A 326 -11.20 13.47 0.19
CA GLN A 326 -9.82 13.93 -0.02
C GLN A 326 -9.84 15.22 -0.82
N ILE A 327 -9.08 16.21 -0.39
CA ILE A 327 -9.00 17.54 -0.99
C ILE A 327 -7.55 17.77 -1.43
N ASP A 328 -7.34 18.04 -2.70
CA ASP A 328 -6.12 18.58 -3.28
C ASP A 328 -6.31 20.09 -3.39
N TRP A 329 -5.69 20.85 -2.50
CA TRP A 329 -5.89 22.30 -2.40
C TRP A 329 -5.28 23.06 -3.55
N ASP A 330 -4.16 22.58 -4.09
CA ASP A 330 -3.42 23.28 -5.14
C ASP A 330 -4.12 23.17 -6.49
N ASN A 331 -4.81 22.06 -6.73
CA ASN A 331 -5.55 21.83 -7.96
C ASN A 331 -7.06 22.07 -7.77
N SER A 332 -7.51 22.43 -6.57
CA SER A 332 -8.93 22.56 -6.23
C SER A 332 -9.74 21.30 -6.54
N HIS A 333 -9.16 20.11 -6.40
CA HIS A 333 -9.80 18.85 -6.67
C HIS A 333 -10.33 18.22 -5.37
N ILE A 334 -11.58 17.74 -5.42
CA ILE A 334 -12.24 17.07 -4.30
C ILE A 334 -12.65 15.67 -4.76
N TYR A 335 -12.29 14.67 -3.96
CA TYR A 335 -12.62 13.27 -4.17
C TYR A 335 -13.46 12.77 -3.01
N ASN A 336 -14.67 12.35 -3.28
CA ASN A 336 -15.59 11.79 -2.29
C ASN A 336 -15.78 10.30 -2.55
N TYR A 337 -15.77 9.52 -1.48
CA TYR A 337 -15.95 8.09 -1.50
C TYR A 337 -16.89 7.68 -0.38
N LEU A 338 -17.96 6.98 -0.71
CA LEU A 338 -18.92 6.43 0.23
C LEU A 338 -19.00 4.92 -0.02
N ARG A 339 -18.79 4.11 1.02
CA ARG A 339 -18.93 2.67 0.97
C ARG A 339 -19.91 2.19 2.03
N TRP A 340 -20.87 1.39 1.60
CA TRP A 340 -21.68 0.54 2.46
C TRP A 340 -21.21 -0.90 2.30
N GLY A 341 -20.58 -1.45 3.37
CA GLY A 341 -20.09 -2.81 3.44
C GLY A 341 -21.03 -3.69 4.24
N VAL A 342 -21.25 -4.92 3.77
CA VAL A 342 -21.98 -5.97 4.48
C VAL A 342 -21.07 -7.19 4.54
N THR A 343 -20.66 -7.63 5.73
CA THR A 343 -19.67 -8.69 5.91
C THR A 343 -20.28 -9.87 6.64
N TYR A 344 -20.16 -11.06 6.03
CA TYR A 344 -20.49 -12.36 6.60
C TYR A 344 -19.20 -13.17 6.81
N ASP A 345 -19.32 -14.38 7.35
CA ASP A 345 -18.16 -15.22 7.70
C ASP A 345 -17.19 -15.45 6.54
N HIS A 346 -17.70 -15.71 5.33
CA HIS A 346 -16.90 -16.04 4.15
C HIS A 346 -16.98 -15.00 3.04
N PHE A 347 -17.95 -14.11 3.05
CA PHE A 347 -18.10 -13.15 1.97
C PHE A 347 -18.50 -11.77 2.46
N SER A 348 -18.10 -10.76 1.70
CA SER A 348 -18.56 -9.39 1.89
C SER A 348 -19.06 -8.79 0.59
N LEU A 349 -20.09 -7.96 0.73
CA LEU A 349 -20.68 -7.16 -0.34
C LEU A 349 -20.33 -5.69 -0.07
N ASN A 350 -19.90 -4.97 -1.08
CA ASN A 350 -19.57 -3.55 -0.96
C ASN A 350 -20.26 -2.76 -2.07
N PHE A 351 -21.05 -1.78 -1.66
CA PHE A 351 -21.67 -0.79 -2.53
C PHE A 351 -20.92 0.51 -2.37
N ILE A 352 -20.39 1.02 -3.47
CA ILE A 352 -19.47 2.16 -3.45
C ILE A 352 -20.00 3.23 -4.39
N LEU A 353 -20.10 4.46 -3.88
CA LEU A 353 -20.30 5.68 -4.66
C LEU A 353 -19.02 6.51 -4.57
N SER A 354 -18.47 6.87 -5.71
CA SER A 354 -17.32 7.79 -5.81
C SER A 354 -17.72 9.02 -6.63
N ILE A 355 -17.26 10.20 -6.20
CA ILE A 355 -17.43 11.45 -6.93
C ILE A 355 -16.03 12.10 -6.98
N SER A 356 -15.51 12.25 -8.18
CA SER A 356 -14.16 12.74 -8.47
C SER A 356 -14.20 13.83 -9.53
N PRO A 357 -13.15 14.64 -9.70
CA PRO A 357 -13.02 15.55 -10.80
C PRO A 357 -13.16 14.84 -12.16
N LYS A 358 -13.70 15.50 -13.16
CA LYS A 358 -13.80 14.95 -14.51
C LYS A 358 -12.44 14.95 -15.19
N ARG A 359 -12.28 14.15 -16.23
CA ARG A 359 -11.07 14.13 -17.06
C ARG A 359 -10.76 15.49 -17.69
N SER A 360 -11.78 16.30 -17.93
CA SER A 360 -11.62 17.68 -18.43
C SER A 360 -11.01 18.65 -17.42
N ASP A 361 -11.04 18.32 -16.14
CA ASP A 361 -10.58 19.20 -15.05
C ASP A 361 -9.08 19.06 -14.80
N TYR A 362 -8.43 18.09 -15.48
CA TYR A 362 -6.99 17.89 -15.40
C TYR A 362 -6.27 18.60 -16.53
N ASP A 363 -5.21 19.33 -16.18
CA ASP A 363 -4.33 20.04 -17.14
C ASP A 363 -3.29 19.07 -17.75
N ILE A 364 -3.79 17.95 -18.31
CA ILE A 364 -3.00 16.92 -18.98
C ILE A 364 -3.75 16.48 -20.25
N ALA A 365 -3.00 16.06 -21.27
CA ALA A 365 -3.60 15.47 -22.47
C ALA A 365 -4.47 14.25 -22.09
N LYS A 366 -5.66 14.12 -22.69
CA LYS A 366 -6.62 13.06 -22.33
C LYS A 366 -6.08 11.65 -22.60
N GLU A 367 -5.14 11.52 -23.54
CA GLU A 367 -4.46 10.28 -23.89
C GLU A 367 -3.50 9.80 -22.80
N ASP A 368 -2.98 10.73 -21.99
CA ASP A 368 -2.03 10.45 -20.90
C ASP A 368 -2.72 10.11 -19.58
N LEU A 369 -4.05 10.33 -19.48
CA LEU A 369 -4.82 9.96 -18.33
C LEU A 369 -5.02 8.43 -18.25
N PRO A 370 -5.15 7.85 -17.05
CA PRO A 370 -5.43 6.42 -16.86
C PRO A 370 -6.63 5.94 -17.68
N LYS A 371 -6.50 4.75 -18.29
CA LYS A 371 -7.52 4.15 -19.17
C LYS A 371 -8.64 3.42 -18.40
N THR A 372 -8.82 3.71 -17.12
CA THR A 372 -9.90 3.19 -16.28
C THR A 372 -10.95 4.27 -16.01
N ILE A 373 -12.19 3.88 -15.80
CA ILE A 373 -13.25 4.81 -15.35
C ILE A 373 -13.12 5.15 -13.87
N ALA A 374 -12.39 4.32 -13.11
CA ALA A 374 -12.19 4.55 -11.68
C ALA A 374 -11.47 5.89 -11.45
N GLY A 375 -12.05 6.72 -10.57
CA GLY A 375 -11.51 7.98 -10.11
C GLY A 375 -11.73 9.19 -11.00
N PHE A 376 -12.61 9.09 -11.97
CA PHE A 376 -13.04 10.22 -12.79
C PHE A 376 -14.57 10.31 -12.81
N GLY A 377 -15.10 11.55 -12.63
CA GLY A 377 -16.53 11.79 -12.61
C GLY A 377 -17.23 11.07 -11.45
N THR A 378 -18.47 10.67 -11.69
CA THR A 378 -19.30 9.91 -10.75
C THR A 378 -19.25 8.43 -11.07
N GLY A 379 -18.85 7.60 -10.10
CA GLY A 379 -18.77 6.15 -10.23
C GLY A 379 -19.65 5.42 -9.22
N LEU A 380 -20.36 4.39 -9.69
CA LEU A 380 -21.09 3.43 -8.87
C LEU A 380 -20.42 2.06 -9.03
N GLN A 381 -20.03 1.44 -7.93
CA GLN A 381 -19.37 0.14 -7.95
C GLN A 381 -20.04 -0.82 -6.98
N PHE A 382 -20.23 -2.05 -7.42
CA PHE A 382 -20.57 -3.18 -6.58
C PHE A 382 -19.40 -4.16 -6.56
N THR A 383 -19.01 -4.61 -5.37
CA THR A 383 -17.91 -5.59 -5.20
C THR A 383 -18.36 -6.71 -4.28
N LEU A 384 -18.20 -7.94 -4.75
CA LEU A 384 -18.30 -9.18 -3.97
C LEU A 384 -16.90 -9.68 -3.68
N ILE A 385 -16.63 -10.04 -2.43
CA ILE A 385 -15.39 -10.67 -2.00
C ILE A 385 -15.76 -11.96 -1.27
N TYR A 386 -15.13 -13.08 -1.63
CA TYR A 386 -15.29 -14.37 -0.98
C TYR A 386 -13.94 -14.85 -0.45
N ASN A 387 -13.89 -15.16 0.84
CA ASN A 387 -12.71 -15.71 1.52
C ASN A 387 -13.00 -17.16 1.95
N HIS A 388 -12.08 -18.05 1.70
CA HIS A 388 -12.21 -19.46 2.06
C HIS A 388 -10.97 -20.00 2.76
#